data_8b4eb3538c924595f8c4a03fb991dc39
#
_entry.id   8b4eb3538c924595f8c4a03fb991dc39
#
_cell.length_a   1.000
_cell.length_b   1.000
_cell.length_c   1.000
_cell.angle_alpha   90.00
_cell.angle_beta   90.00
_cell.angle_gamma   90.00
#
_symmetry.space_group_name_H-M   'P 1'
#
loop_
_entity.id
_entity.type
_entity.pdbx_description
1 polymer ?
#
loop_
_entity_poly.entity_id
_entity_poly.type
_entity_poly.pdbx_seq_one_letter_code
_entity_poly.pdbx_strand_id
1 'polypeptide(L)'
;MIQPERRLLVCYVPGLDMRDISVTATPAIAELISIHSCVEISTIPNTELVPTLLSGVYPHENQVWQVSIDGRQKRTTMQRMVDVLPDLVTTTAQCIRQKLDPDFDLAGIPPRRRREFTQHRFKYTRRAASPEIMQEFNGYKTILGLLGKAARYQFTYNFDELNSIAKDTLAHDLKFEFLEMYALDLYQHWHLGNDTGMHEALHRTDKFVASLREGCARNGKTLVLLSDHGQEPVRDKIPLVKILRESGVPQTDYSYYCELACTRLWFHTERARKTIVPKLQQLRNCSLLHFSEMHQHHICFDDARFGEYYIMADPGFIFFPHDFYQPLANLYLGLFGPSQRSRIFNPIHRGNHGYLSHHPSEKGLLVLADDGVKPNRKTMSLIDFAPTILTYLGAGTPSNMTGRSVL
;
A
#
# COMPACT_ATOMS: atom_id res chain seq x y z
N MET A 1 -14.37 40.88 4.59
CA MET A 1 -12.97 40.45 4.78
C MET A 1 -12.75 39.21 3.90
N ILE A 2 -11.81 39.31 2.95
CA ILE A 2 -11.42 38.13 2.13
C ILE A 2 -10.68 37.20 3.08
N GLN A 3 -11.22 36.00 3.32
CA GLN A 3 -10.47 34.99 4.09
C GLN A 3 -9.16 34.69 3.34
N PRO A 4 -8.01 34.64 4.05
CA PRO A 4 -6.76 34.29 3.41
C PRO A 4 -6.89 32.91 2.75
N GLU A 5 -6.29 32.79 1.57
CA GLU A 5 -6.33 31.52 0.84
C GLU A 5 -5.63 30.43 1.67
N ARG A 6 -6.37 29.38 1.98
CA ARG A 6 -5.84 28.25 2.77
C ARG A 6 -4.87 27.43 1.93
N ARG A 7 -3.70 27.14 2.50
CA ARG A 7 -2.65 26.30 1.91
C ARG A 7 -2.34 25.16 2.86
N LEU A 8 -2.03 24.01 2.31
CA LEU A 8 -1.97 22.78 3.09
C LEU A 8 -0.82 21.88 2.62
N LEU A 9 -0.07 21.35 3.59
CA LEU A 9 0.91 20.29 3.41
C LEU A 9 0.42 19.03 4.14
N VAL A 10 0.21 17.95 3.41
CA VAL A 10 -0.04 16.62 3.98
C VAL A 10 1.30 15.91 4.15
N CYS A 11 1.64 15.58 5.38
CA CYS A 11 2.70 14.62 5.71
C CYS A 11 2.03 13.26 5.91
N TYR A 12 2.03 12.43 4.88
CA TYR A 12 1.51 11.08 4.93
C TYR A 12 2.62 10.11 5.33
N VAL A 13 2.43 9.46 6.47
CA VAL A 13 3.37 8.54 7.09
C VAL A 13 2.73 7.16 7.21
N PRO A 14 2.79 6.32 6.16
CA PRO A 14 2.31 4.95 6.23
C PRO A 14 2.96 4.20 7.40
N GLY A 15 2.18 3.35 8.05
CA GLY A 15 2.65 2.52 9.15
C GLY A 15 2.76 3.23 10.51
N LEU A 16 2.46 4.52 10.62
CA LEU A 16 2.43 5.23 11.90
C LEU A 16 1.16 4.89 12.68
N ASP A 17 1.30 4.10 13.72
CA ASP A 17 0.21 3.64 14.56
C ASP A 17 0.03 4.54 15.80
N MET A 18 -1.21 4.71 16.25
CA MET A 18 -1.48 5.37 17.54
C MET A 18 -0.76 4.70 18.72
N ARG A 19 -0.48 3.40 18.63
CA ARG A 19 0.27 2.63 19.63
C ARG A 19 1.76 3.00 19.69
N ASP A 20 2.31 3.56 18.61
CA ASP A 20 3.71 4.01 18.50
C ASP A 20 3.89 5.44 19.03
N ILE A 21 2.79 6.16 19.26
CA ILE A 21 2.83 7.58 19.66
C ILE A 21 2.93 7.72 21.17
N SER A 22 4.01 8.35 21.61
CA SER A 22 4.28 8.61 23.02
C SER A 22 5.14 9.84 23.22
N VAL A 23 5.10 10.41 24.41
CA VAL A 23 5.94 11.57 24.78
C VAL A 23 7.43 11.24 24.78
N THR A 24 7.81 9.96 24.80
CA THR A 24 9.21 9.53 24.79
C THR A 24 9.73 9.19 23.40
N ALA A 25 8.93 8.53 22.55
CA ALA A 25 9.34 8.10 21.23
C ALA A 25 9.04 9.17 20.15
N THR A 26 7.90 9.84 20.27
CA THR A 26 7.39 10.78 19.28
C THR A 26 6.80 12.04 19.94
N PRO A 27 7.61 12.82 20.69
CA PRO A 27 7.10 13.93 21.50
C PRO A 27 6.37 15.02 20.70
N ALA A 28 6.87 15.38 19.50
CA ALA A 28 6.24 16.41 18.66
C ALA A 28 4.90 15.93 18.07
N ILE A 29 4.81 14.66 17.66
CA ILE A 29 3.55 14.06 17.19
C ILE A 29 2.56 13.94 18.35
N ALA A 30 3.01 13.48 19.54
CA ALA A 30 2.18 13.41 20.74
C ALA A 30 1.63 14.80 21.14
N GLU A 31 2.45 15.82 21.08
CA GLU A 31 2.02 17.21 21.31
C GLU A 31 0.98 17.65 20.26
N LEU A 32 1.24 17.38 18.97
CA LEU A 32 0.33 17.72 17.87
C LEU A 32 -1.08 17.12 18.10
N ILE A 33 -1.14 15.84 18.48
CA ILE A 33 -2.39 15.15 18.77
C ILE A 33 -3.06 15.68 20.06
N SER A 34 -2.28 16.13 21.04
CA SER A 34 -2.84 16.68 22.29
C SER A 34 -3.50 18.05 22.09
N ILE A 35 -3.01 18.83 21.14
CA ILE A 35 -3.52 20.19 20.84
C ILE A 35 -4.68 20.13 19.85
N HIS A 36 -4.56 19.30 18.80
CA HIS A 36 -5.54 19.22 17.71
C HIS A 36 -6.33 17.92 17.77
N SER A 37 -7.55 17.93 17.22
CA SER A 37 -8.39 16.76 17.16
C SER A 37 -7.78 15.69 16.23
N CYS A 38 -7.63 14.48 16.76
CA CYS A 38 -7.26 13.31 15.97
C CYS A 38 -8.51 12.56 15.51
N VAL A 39 -8.58 12.23 14.23
CA VAL A 39 -9.63 11.40 13.62
C VAL A 39 -9.03 10.05 13.29
N GLU A 40 -9.65 8.96 13.76
CA GLU A 40 -9.25 7.60 13.39
C GLU A 40 -9.70 7.30 11.96
N ILE A 41 -8.83 6.71 11.15
CA ILE A 41 -9.14 6.28 9.80
C ILE A 41 -9.37 4.77 9.80
N SER A 42 -10.50 4.34 9.26
CA SER A 42 -10.74 2.94 8.92
C SER A 42 -10.20 2.66 7.51
N THR A 43 -9.22 1.78 7.43
CA THR A 43 -8.62 1.36 6.16
C THR A 43 -9.37 0.20 5.51
N ILE A 44 -8.96 -0.17 4.32
CA ILE A 44 -9.42 -1.36 3.58
C ILE A 44 -8.25 -2.36 3.48
N PRO A 45 -8.54 -3.66 3.35
CA PRO A 45 -7.49 -4.67 3.18
C PRO A 45 -6.80 -4.48 1.83
N ASN A 46 -5.70 -3.72 1.83
CA ASN A 46 -4.96 -3.35 0.63
C ASN A 46 -3.55 -2.87 0.96
N THR A 47 -2.71 -2.81 -0.07
CA THR A 47 -1.36 -2.25 -0.04
C THR A 47 -1.22 -0.98 -0.90
N GLU A 48 -2.21 -0.64 -1.74
CA GLU A 48 -2.18 0.52 -2.64
C GLU A 48 -3.32 1.51 -2.28
N LEU A 49 -3.16 2.22 -1.16
CA LEU A 49 -4.21 3.05 -0.59
C LEU A 49 -4.25 4.49 -1.13
N VAL A 50 -3.15 5.00 -1.67
CA VAL A 50 -3.03 6.38 -2.17
C VAL A 50 -4.06 6.72 -3.25
N PRO A 51 -4.37 5.85 -4.24
CA PRO A 51 -5.44 6.12 -5.20
C PRO A 51 -6.80 6.33 -4.54
N THR A 52 -7.15 5.53 -3.54
CA THR A 52 -8.39 5.64 -2.78
C THR A 52 -8.44 6.93 -1.95
N LEU A 53 -7.35 7.25 -1.24
CA LEU A 53 -7.19 8.50 -0.49
C LEU A 53 -7.40 9.73 -1.38
N LEU A 54 -6.66 9.80 -2.49
CA LEU A 54 -6.65 11.00 -3.34
C LEU A 54 -7.87 11.16 -4.23
N SER A 55 -8.53 10.07 -4.64
CA SER A 55 -9.73 10.12 -5.48
C SER A 55 -11.04 10.20 -4.69
N GLY A 56 -11.04 9.87 -3.40
CA GLY A 56 -12.23 9.89 -2.55
C GLY A 56 -13.29 8.85 -2.94
N VAL A 57 -12.87 7.75 -3.57
CA VAL A 57 -13.74 6.63 -3.97
C VAL A 57 -13.06 5.30 -3.71
N TYR A 58 -13.85 4.23 -3.58
CA TYR A 58 -13.32 2.88 -3.32
C TYR A 58 -12.65 2.24 -4.55
N PRO A 59 -11.83 1.18 -4.36
CA PRO A 59 -11.10 0.52 -5.44
C PRO A 59 -11.94 0.02 -6.61
N HIS A 60 -13.18 -0.41 -6.38
CA HIS A 60 -14.06 -0.87 -7.46
C HIS A 60 -14.53 0.28 -8.37
N GLU A 61 -14.50 1.52 -7.88
CA GLU A 61 -14.81 2.72 -8.65
C GLU A 61 -13.56 3.22 -9.39
N ASN A 62 -12.45 3.47 -8.69
CA ASN A 62 -11.21 3.97 -9.27
C ASN A 62 -10.38 2.88 -10.00
N GLN A 63 -10.76 1.62 -9.88
CA GLN A 63 -10.14 0.44 -10.52
C GLN A 63 -8.70 0.17 -10.08
N VAL A 64 -8.27 0.69 -8.93
CA VAL A 64 -6.94 0.46 -8.35
C VAL A 64 -7.07 -0.13 -6.96
N TRP A 65 -6.85 -1.44 -6.84
CA TRP A 65 -6.80 -2.12 -5.55
C TRP A 65 -5.45 -2.77 -5.29
N GLN A 66 -4.91 -3.43 -6.29
CA GLN A 66 -3.62 -4.10 -6.22
C GLN A 66 -2.80 -3.78 -7.46
N VAL A 67 -1.49 -3.85 -7.31
CA VAL A 67 -0.55 -3.54 -8.40
C VAL A 67 -0.67 -4.53 -9.55
N SER A 68 -0.89 -5.80 -9.25
CA SER A 68 -0.96 -6.87 -10.24
C SER A 68 -2.38 -7.37 -10.42
N ILE A 69 -2.84 -7.40 -11.65
CA ILE A 69 -4.16 -7.88 -12.05
C ILE A 69 -4.05 -9.03 -13.04
N ASP A 70 -5.12 -9.83 -13.17
CA ASP A 70 -5.22 -10.83 -14.22
C ASP A 70 -5.09 -10.17 -15.59
N GLY A 71 -4.01 -10.47 -16.28
CA GLY A 71 -3.61 -9.83 -17.52
C GLY A 71 -4.16 -10.50 -18.78
N ARG A 72 -5.38 -11.06 -18.78
CA ARG A 72 -6.02 -11.63 -19.98
C ARG A 72 -6.19 -10.63 -21.11
N GLN A 73 -5.58 -9.46 -21.02
CA GLN A 73 -5.52 -8.47 -22.09
C GLN A 73 -4.75 -9.03 -23.30
N LYS A 74 -5.09 -8.52 -24.50
CA LYS A 74 -4.44 -8.90 -25.76
C LYS A 74 -2.93 -8.79 -25.64
N ARG A 75 -2.22 -9.92 -25.70
CA ARG A 75 -0.77 -10.01 -25.60
C ARG A 75 -0.12 -9.44 -26.84
N THR A 76 0.97 -8.70 -26.64
CA THR A 76 1.80 -8.22 -27.75
C THR A 76 2.53 -9.42 -28.39
N THR A 77 2.97 -9.24 -29.64
CA THR A 77 3.77 -10.26 -30.37
C THR A 77 5.02 -10.66 -29.59
N MET A 78 5.67 -9.68 -28.95
CA MET A 78 6.87 -9.92 -28.12
C MET A 78 6.54 -10.79 -26.90
N GLN A 79 5.42 -10.54 -26.23
CA GLN A 79 4.96 -11.39 -25.10
C GLN A 79 4.69 -12.82 -25.55
N ARG A 80 4.09 -13.03 -26.74
CA ARG A 80 3.87 -14.38 -27.32
C ARG A 80 5.19 -15.10 -27.63
N MET A 81 6.20 -14.38 -28.10
CA MET A 81 7.52 -14.96 -28.34
C MET A 81 8.20 -15.40 -27.03
N VAL A 82 8.04 -14.64 -25.96
CA VAL A 82 8.52 -15.02 -24.63
C VAL A 82 7.79 -16.25 -24.09
N ASP A 83 6.53 -16.44 -24.46
CA ASP A 83 5.67 -17.55 -24.01
C ASP A 83 6.17 -18.94 -24.45
N VAL A 84 6.91 -19.03 -25.56
CA VAL A 84 7.49 -20.30 -26.05
C VAL A 84 8.85 -20.62 -25.44
N LEU A 85 9.42 -19.71 -24.66
CA LEU A 85 10.71 -19.95 -24.02
C LEU A 85 10.56 -20.91 -22.81
N PRO A 86 11.56 -21.76 -22.54
CA PRO A 86 11.57 -22.58 -21.34
C PRO A 86 11.43 -21.76 -20.05
N ASP A 87 10.73 -22.30 -19.04
CA ASP A 87 10.51 -21.64 -17.75
C ASP A 87 11.80 -21.13 -17.10
N LEU A 88 12.91 -21.84 -17.28
CA LEU A 88 14.22 -21.42 -16.79
C LEU A 88 14.67 -20.08 -17.41
N VAL A 89 14.49 -19.92 -18.71
CA VAL A 89 14.89 -18.70 -19.44
C VAL A 89 14.00 -17.54 -19.01
N THR A 90 12.70 -17.75 -18.93
CA THR A 90 11.74 -16.71 -18.49
C THR A 90 11.95 -16.33 -17.04
N THR A 91 12.23 -17.28 -16.14
CA THR A 91 12.55 -17.03 -14.73
C THR A 91 13.86 -16.23 -14.61
N THR A 92 14.89 -16.60 -15.35
CA THR A 92 16.17 -15.86 -15.36
C THR A 92 16.00 -14.42 -15.85
N ALA A 93 15.28 -14.24 -16.97
CA ALA A 93 14.99 -12.91 -17.51
C ALA A 93 14.20 -12.05 -16.51
N GLN A 94 13.27 -12.64 -15.78
CA GLN A 94 12.49 -11.93 -14.74
C GLN A 94 13.35 -11.58 -13.52
N CYS A 95 14.24 -12.46 -13.07
CA CYS A 95 15.20 -12.16 -12.01
C CYS A 95 16.12 -10.99 -12.40
N ILE A 96 16.59 -10.96 -13.65
CA ILE A 96 17.37 -9.83 -14.18
C ILE A 96 16.53 -8.55 -14.17
N ARG A 97 15.29 -8.62 -14.65
CA ARG A 97 14.38 -7.47 -14.66
C ARG A 97 14.10 -6.96 -13.26
N GLN A 98 13.86 -7.84 -12.29
CA GLN A 98 13.63 -7.46 -10.89
C GLN A 98 14.88 -6.81 -10.26
N LYS A 99 16.09 -7.16 -10.73
CA LYS A 99 17.32 -6.48 -10.31
C LYS A 99 17.43 -5.07 -10.85
N LEU A 100 16.98 -4.85 -12.08
CA LEU A 100 16.98 -3.54 -12.75
C LEU A 100 15.79 -2.67 -12.28
N ASP A 101 14.67 -3.30 -11.96
CA ASP A 101 13.44 -2.69 -11.45
C ASP A 101 12.96 -3.46 -10.22
N PRO A 102 13.39 -3.07 -9.01
CA PRO A 102 13.02 -3.75 -7.77
C PRO A 102 11.52 -3.75 -7.47
N ASP A 103 10.74 -2.87 -8.12
CA ASP A 103 9.28 -2.83 -7.99
C ASP A 103 8.58 -3.89 -8.82
N PHE A 104 9.29 -4.50 -9.76
CA PHE A 104 8.77 -5.58 -10.56
C PHE A 104 8.76 -6.87 -9.74
N ASP A 105 7.80 -7.00 -8.83
CA ASP A 105 7.65 -8.19 -8.00
C ASP A 105 6.63 -9.16 -8.61
N LEU A 106 7.15 -10.18 -9.27
CA LEU A 106 6.40 -11.34 -9.75
C LEU A 106 6.75 -12.60 -8.96
N ALA A 107 7.47 -12.48 -7.85
CA ALA A 107 7.91 -13.61 -7.06
C ALA A 107 6.72 -14.42 -6.49
N GLY A 108 5.65 -13.73 -6.13
CA GLY A 108 4.41 -14.33 -5.64
C GLY A 108 3.59 -15.09 -6.69
N ILE A 109 3.98 -15.05 -7.97
CA ILE A 109 3.24 -15.69 -9.07
C ILE A 109 4.02 -16.91 -9.58
N PRO A 110 3.36 -18.08 -9.78
CA PRO A 110 4.01 -19.25 -10.37
C PRO A 110 4.69 -18.90 -11.70
N PRO A 111 5.93 -19.38 -11.97
CA PRO A 111 6.69 -19.02 -13.17
C PRO A 111 5.91 -19.17 -14.48
N ARG A 112 5.15 -20.26 -14.64
CA ARG A 112 4.34 -20.53 -15.84
C ARG A 112 3.15 -19.60 -16.01
N ARG A 113 2.76 -18.88 -14.95
CA ARG A 113 1.59 -17.99 -14.93
C ARG A 113 1.93 -16.52 -14.92
N ARG A 114 3.19 -16.15 -14.69
CA ARG A 114 3.63 -14.74 -14.59
C ARG A 114 3.24 -13.90 -15.80
N ARG A 115 3.21 -14.50 -16.98
CA ARG A 115 2.79 -13.86 -18.23
C ARG A 115 1.31 -13.48 -18.30
N GLU A 116 0.49 -14.06 -17.42
CA GLU A 116 -0.95 -13.79 -17.34
C GLU A 116 -1.24 -12.53 -16.50
N PHE A 117 -0.24 -12.02 -15.80
CA PHE A 117 -0.38 -10.87 -14.92
C PHE A 117 0.26 -9.62 -15.54
N THR A 118 -0.44 -8.51 -15.39
CA THR A 118 0.07 -7.17 -15.70
C THR A 118 0.14 -6.35 -14.43
N GLN A 119 1.15 -5.49 -14.35
CA GLN A 119 1.22 -4.52 -13.26
C GLN A 119 0.43 -3.27 -13.63
N HIS A 120 -0.26 -2.70 -12.66
CA HIS A 120 -0.93 -1.43 -12.85
C HIS A 120 0.09 -0.31 -13.04
N ARG A 121 -0.17 0.62 -13.96
CA ARG A 121 0.73 1.76 -14.25
C ARG A 121 1.07 2.59 -13.02
N PHE A 122 0.17 2.66 -12.06
CA PHE A 122 0.35 3.40 -10.82
C PHE A 122 1.67 3.09 -10.11
N LYS A 123 2.07 1.82 -9.98
CA LYS A 123 3.32 1.43 -9.31
C LYS A 123 4.57 2.01 -9.98
N TYR A 124 4.59 2.08 -11.31
CA TYR A 124 5.74 2.60 -12.05
C TYR A 124 5.90 4.11 -11.94
N THR A 125 4.84 4.82 -11.67
CA THR A 125 4.81 6.29 -11.68
C THR A 125 5.03 6.89 -10.32
N ARG A 126 4.73 6.18 -9.26
CA ARG A 126 5.00 6.60 -7.89
C ARG A 126 6.48 6.92 -7.69
N ARG A 127 7.41 6.13 -8.26
CA ARG A 127 8.86 6.40 -8.24
C ARG A 127 9.33 7.40 -9.28
N ALA A 128 8.74 7.41 -10.44
CA ALA A 128 9.12 8.33 -11.51
C ALA A 128 8.62 9.75 -11.30
N ALA A 129 7.90 10.02 -10.18
CA ALA A 129 7.29 11.32 -9.87
C ALA A 129 6.54 11.92 -11.08
N SER A 130 5.89 11.07 -11.90
CA SER A 130 5.05 11.56 -12.99
C SER A 130 3.73 12.04 -12.39
N PRO A 131 3.54 13.37 -12.23
CA PRO A 131 2.32 13.94 -11.64
C PRO A 131 1.08 13.56 -12.44
N GLU A 132 1.25 13.22 -13.70
CA GLU A 132 0.16 13.01 -14.67
C GLU A 132 -0.72 11.81 -14.35
N ILE A 133 -0.13 10.73 -13.83
CA ILE A 133 -0.89 9.50 -13.51
C ILE A 133 -1.62 9.60 -12.18
N MET A 134 -1.13 10.46 -11.28
CA MET A 134 -1.80 10.73 -10.01
C MET A 134 -2.97 11.71 -10.12
N GLN A 135 -3.26 12.22 -11.31
CA GLN A 135 -4.34 13.20 -11.51
C GLN A 135 -5.72 12.56 -11.61
N GLU A 136 -5.80 11.34 -12.13
CA GLU A 136 -7.07 10.67 -12.37
C GLU A 136 -6.93 9.15 -12.38
N PHE A 137 -7.90 8.46 -11.80
CA PHE A 137 -8.02 7.00 -11.84
C PHE A 137 -9.42 6.64 -12.34
N ASN A 138 -9.49 5.98 -13.50
CA ASN A 138 -10.74 5.50 -14.11
C ASN A 138 -11.84 6.59 -14.20
N GLY A 139 -11.49 7.83 -14.59
CA GLY A 139 -12.44 8.93 -14.70
C GLY A 139 -12.71 9.69 -13.38
N TYR A 140 -12.15 9.23 -12.27
CA TYR A 140 -12.24 9.93 -10.98
C TYR A 140 -11.00 10.81 -10.77
N LYS A 141 -11.20 12.12 -10.85
CA LYS A 141 -10.14 13.08 -10.59
C LYS A 141 -9.72 13.04 -9.12
N THR A 142 -8.43 13.00 -8.91
CA THR A 142 -7.83 13.12 -7.57
C THR A 142 -7.78 14.58 -7.12
N ILE A 143 -7.43 14.83 -5.87
CA ILE A 143 -7.12 16.20 -5.38
C ILE A 143 -6.07 16.85 -6.28
N LEU A 144 -5.04 16.11 -6.71
CA LEU A 144 -3.99 16.62 -7.60
C LEU A 144 -4.54 17.02 -8.96
N GLY A 145 -5.42 16.19 -9.54
CA GLY A 145 -6.06 16.49 -10.81
C GLY A 145 -7.03 17.67 -10.76
N LEU A 146 -7.70 17.88 -9.63
CA LEU A 146 -8.63 18.99 -9.43
C LEU A 146 -7.89 20.33 -9.24
N LEU A 147 -6.77 20.33 -8.52
CA LEU A 147 -6.00 21.52 -8.21
C LEU A 147 -4.92 21.82 -9.28
N GLY A 148 -4.58 20.84 -10.12
CA GLY A 148 -3.64 20.99 -11.24
C GLY A 148 -2.28 21.54 -10.79
N LYS A 149 -1.84 22.65 -11.42
CA LYS A 149 -0.52 23.25 -11.12
C LYS A 149 -0.39 23.83 -9.69
N ALA A 150 -1.49 23.98 -8.97
CA ALA A 150 -1.47 24.43 -7.58
C ALA A 150 -1.25 23.26 -6.58
N ALA A 151 -1.05 22.04 -7.08
CA ALA A 151 -0.85 20.85 -6.28
C ALA A 151 0.41 20.07 -6.69
N ARG A 152 1.01 19.39 -5.71
CA ARG A 152 2.22 18.57 -5.90
C ARG A 152 2.13 17.30 -5.08
N TYR A 153 2.67 16.19 -5.65
CA TYR A 153 2.92 14.94 -4.94
C TYR A 153 4.42 14.69 -4.88
N GLN A 154 4.89 14.26 -3.70
CA GLN A 154 6.27 13.85 -3.46
C GLN A 154 6.30 12.52 -2.70
N PHE A 155 7.35 11.74 -2.94
CA PHE A 155 7.53 10.44 -2.32
C PHE A 155 8.98 10.24 -1.87
N THR A 156 9.18 9.68 -0.67
CA THR A 156 10.47 9.18 -0.21
C THR A 156 10.32 7.90 0.60
N TYR A 157 11.28 6.99 0.42
CA TYR A 157 11.43 5.77 1.22
C TYR A 157 12.73 5.75 2.03
N ASN A 158 13.46 6.89 2.04
CA ASN A 158 14.78 6.97 2.65
C ASN A 158 14.80 8.02 3.77
N PHE A 159 15.09 7.58 4.99
CA PHE A 159 15.26 8.49 6.11
C PHE A 159 16.37 9.54 5.90
N ASP A 160 17.39 9.24 5.11
CA ASP A 160 18.52 10.16 4.89
C ASP A 160 18.16 11.34 3.96
N GLU A 161 17.06 11.22 3.21
CA GLU A 161 16.56 12.28 2.32
C GLU A 161 15.60 13.26 3.02
N LEU A 162 15.12 12.94 4.23
CA LEU A 162 14.04 13.71 4.88
C LEU A 162 14.34 15.21 4.99
N ASN A 163 15.58 15.58 5.36
CA ASN A 163 15.95 16.99 5.48
C ASN A 163 15.93 17.72 4.13
N SER A 164 16.38 17.09 3.06
CA SER A 164 16.38 17.70 1.72
C SER A 164 14.98 17.84 1.17
N ILE A 165 14.14 16.81 1.37
CA ILE A 165 12.73 16.82 0.96
C ILE A 165 11.93 17.87 1.75
N ALA A 166 12.13 18.00 3.06
CA ALA A 166 11.47 19.03 3.84
C ALA A 166 11.80 20.44 3.32
N LYS A 167 13.08 20.71 3.02
CA LYS A 167 13.50 22.00 2.45
C LYS A 167 12.85 22.24 1.09
N ASP A 168 12.86 21.26 0.21
CA ASP A 168 12.27 21.35 -1.12
C ASP A 168 10.77 21.61 -1.03
N THR A 169 10.04 20.81 -0.22
CA THR A 169 8.59 20.94 -0.01
C THR A 169 8.23 22.33 0.53
N LEU A 170 8.95 22.81 1.53
CA LEU A 170 8.67 24.11 2.16
C LEU A 170 9.07 25.32 1.29
N ALA A 171 9.89 25.12 0.26
CA ALA A 171 10.30 26.20 -0.66
C ALA A 171 9.22 26.58 -1.68
N HIS A 172 8.23 25.72 -1.90
CA HIS A 172 7.17 25.94 -2.88
C HIS A 172 5.96 26.65 -2.24
N ASP A 173 5.35 27.56 -2.99
CA ASP A 173 4.13 28.27 -2.59
C ASP A 173 2.91 27.68 -3.30
N LEU A 174 2.58 26.41 -2.95
CA LEU A 174 1.47 25.68 -3.54
C LEU A 174 0.28 25.64 -2.59
N LYS A 175 -0.91 25.50 -3.16
CA LYS A 175 -2.17 25.37 -2.42
C LYS A 175 -2.27 24.03 -1.70
N PHE A 176 -1.74 22.98 -2.32
CA PHE A 176 -1.77 21.62 -1.79
C PHE A 176 -0.49 20.86 -2.11
N GLU A 177 0.11 20.29 -1.08
CA GLU A 177 1.25 19.37 -1.22
C GLU A 177 0.97 18.08 -0.48
N PHE A 178 1.20 16.96 -1.14
CA PHE A 178 1.09 15.63 -0.58
C PHE A 178 2.46 14.98 -0.55
N LEU A 179 3.04 14.87 0.62
CA LEU A 179 4.34 14.28 0.86
C LEU A 179 4.17 12.91 1.51
N GLU A 180 4.42 11.87 0.76
CA GLU A 180 4.42 10.49 1.24
C GLU A 180 5.79 10.08 1.77
N MET A 181 5.91 9.88 3.07
CA MET A 181 7.10 9.42 3.75
C MET A 181 7.00 7.94 4.08
N TYR A 182 7.32 7.09 3.10
CA TYR A 182 7.19 5.64 3.18
C TYR A 182 8.31 4.95 3.99
N ALA A 183 9.31 5.71 4.46
CA ALA A 183 10.49 5.19 5.12
C ALA A 183 10.18 4.40 6.41
N LEU A 184 9.19 4.87 7.20
CA LEU A 184 8.80 4.21 8.46
C LEU A 184 8.18 2.85 8.19
N ASP A 185 7.20 2.76 7.30
CA ASP A 185 6.53 1.52 6.93
C ASP A 185 7.53 0.49 6.40
N LEU A 186 8.39 0.90 5.47
CA LEU A 186 9.44 0.04 4.94
C LEU A 186 10.39 -0.47 6.04
N TYR A 187 10.74 0.39 7.01
CA TYR A 187 11.60 0.02 8.12
C TYR A 187 10.93 -1.01 9.04
N GLN A 188 9.66 -0.79 9.38
CA GLN A 188 8.89 -1.67 10.24
C GLN A 188 8.74 -3.08 9.67
N HIS A 189 8.57 -3.22 8.37
CA HIS A 189 8.53 -4.55 7.72
C HIS A 189 9.75 -5.42 8.05
N TRP A 190 10.92 -4.81 8.28
CA TRP A 190 12.17 -5.53 8.52
C TRP A 190 12.61 -5.54 9.97
N HIS A 191 12.19 -4.58 10.76
CA HIS A 191 12.78 -4.29 12.05
C HIS A 191 11.77 -4.22 13.21
N LEU A 192 10.48 -4.41 12.98
CA LEU A 192 9.48 -4.42 14.05
C LEU A 192 9.87 -5.47 15.11
N GLY A 193 9.83 -5.08 16.40
CA GLY A 193 10.33 -5.88 17.51
C GLY A 193 11.84 -5.72 17.79
N ASN A 194 12.53 -4.84 17.06
CA ASN A 194 13.86 -4.34 17.44
C ASN A 194 13.69 -2.98 18.13
N ASP A 195 13.52 -3.01 19.45
CA ASP A 195 13.11 -1.83 20.23
C ASP A 195 14.03 -0.61 20.02
N THR A 196 15.34 -0.80 19.97
CA THR A 196 16.30 0.30 19.78
C THR A 196 16.18 0.90 18.38
N GLY A 197 16.12 0.06 17.34
CA GLY A 197 16.02 0.52 15.96
C GLY A 197 14.66 1.16 15.68
N MET A 198 13.59 0.61 16.26
CA MET A 198 12.25 1.18 16.13
C MET A 198 12.16 2.55 16.82
N HIS A 199 12.72 2.67 18.02
CA HIS A 199 12.77 3.97 18.71
C HIS A 199 13.49 5.03 17.88
N GLU A 200 14.64 4.69 17.28
CA GLU A 200 15.37 5.61 16.40
C GLU A 200 14.56 5.98 15.14
N ALA A 201 13.91 5.01 14.49
CA ALA A 201 13.08 5.28 13.32
C ALA A 201 11.89 6.20 13.66
N LEU A 202 11.21 5.95 14.77
CA LEU A 202 10.12 6.78 15.27
C LEU A 202 10.60 8.19 15.63
N HIS A 203 11.76 8.30 16.27
CA HIS A 203 12.35 9.60 16.61
C HIS A 203 12.76 10.42 15.38
N ARG A 204 13.30 9.77 14.35
CA ARG A 204 13.59 10.42 13.05
C ARG A 204 12.30 10.90 12.36
N THR A 205 11.25 10.10 12.40
CA THR A 205 9.93 10.46 11.91
C THR A 205 9.37 11.66 12.66
N ASP A 206 9.43 11.65 13.98
CA ASP A 206 8.96 12.73 14.84
C ASP A 206 9.68 14.06 14.57
N LYS A 207 11.01 14.04 14.49
CA LYS A 207 11.82 15.22 14.11
C LYS A 207 11.44 15.77 12.74
N PHE A 208 11.15 14.87 11.79
CA PHE A 208 10.73 15.28 10.47
C PHE A 208 9.37 15.98 10.51
N VAL A 209 8.39 15.41 11.19
CA VAL A 209 7.05 16.02 11.38
C VAL A 209 7.17 17.36 12.10
N ALA A 210 8.01 17.46 13.14
CA ALA A 210 8.28 18.73 13.85
C ALA A 210 8.83 19.79 12.90
N SER A 211 9.82 19.44 12.07
CA SER A 211 10.42 20.39 11.11
C SER A 211 9.42 20.87 10.07
N LEU A 212 8.54 20.00 9.60
CA LEU A 212 7.47 20.38 8.68
C LEU A 212 6.42 21.28 9.35
N ARG A 213 6.04 20.98 10.61
CA ARG A 213 5.11 21.81 11.39
C ARG A 213 5.61 23.25 11.53
N GLU A 214 6.88 23.39 11.96
CA GLU A 214 7.51 24.70 12.09
C GLU A 214 7.63 25.43 10.74
N GLY A 215 8.01 24.69 9.68
CA GLY A 215 8.12 25.25 8.34
C GLY A 215 6.76 25.69 7.79
N CYS A 216 5.72 24.91 8.00
CA CYS A 216 4.35 25.26 7.63
C CYS A 216 3.88 26.53 8.35
N ALA A 217 4.11 26.63 9.66
CA ALA A 217 3.76 27.82 10.44
C ALA A 217 4.44 29.08 9.92
N ARG A 218 5.75 29.01 9.62
CA ARG A 218 6.49 30.16 9.03
C ARG A 218 5.98 30.59 7.66
N ASN A 219 5.48 29.64 6.87
CA ASN A 219 5.02 29.88 5.49
C ASN A 219 3.50 30.09 5.40
N GLY A 220 2.78 30.15 6.52
CA GLY A 220 1.32 30.31 6.55
C GLY A 220 0.60 29.12 5.88
N LYS A 221 1.15 27.91 5.99
CA LYS A 221 0.53 26.66 5.58
C LYS A 221 0.02 25.88 6.79
N THR A 222 -1.00 25.08 6.61
CA THR A 222 -1.47 24.13 7.62
C THR A 222 -0.84 22.77 7.37
N LEU A 223 -0.29 22.15 8.41
CA LEU A 223 0.18 20.77 8.36
C LEU A 223 -1.02 19.83 8.59
N VAL A 224 -1.10 18.79 7.78
CA VAL A 224 -1.93 17.60 8.05
C VAL A 224 -0.99 16.41 8.25
N LEU A 225 -1.05 15.78 9.41
CA LEU A 225 -0.45 14.47 9.64
C LEU A 225 -1.47 13.40 9.29
N LEU A 226 -1.08 12.48 8.42
CA LEU A 226 -1.91 11.39 7.93
C LEU A 226 -1.17 10.07 8.07
N SER A 227 -1.83 9.04 8.56
CA SER A 227 -1.43 7.65 8.43
C SER A 227 -2.62 6.80 8.00
N ASP A 228 -2.39 5.72 7.29
CA ASP A 228 -3.43 4.83 6.78
C ASP A 228 -3.59 3.55 7.60
N HIS A 229 -2.52 3.07 8.23
CA HIS A 229 -2.48 1.88 9.07
C HIS A 229 -1.27 1.91 9.99
N GLY A 230 -1.21 0.96 10.91
CA GLY A 230 0.00 0.56 11.64
C GLY A 230 0.57 -0.74 11.10
N GLN A 231 1.34 -1.45 11.93
CA GLN A 231 1.85 -2.77 11.61
C GLN A 231 1.66 -3.76 12.78
N GLU A 232 1.54 -5.04 12.44
CA GLU A 232 1.44 -6.12 13.41
C GLU A 232 2.70 -6.99 13.36
N PRO A 233 3.30 -7.35 14.53
CA PRO A 233 4.45 -8.25 14.58
C PRO A 233 4.15 -9.59 13.93
N VAL A 234 5.01 -10.03 13.02
CA VAL A 234 4.90 -11.33 12.38
C VAL A 234 5.37 -12.42 13.35
N ARG A 235 4.50 -13.37 13.63
CA ARG A 235 4.71 -14.51 14.54
C ARG A 235 5.08 -15.78 13.80
N ASP A 236 4.36 -16.05 12.68
CA ASP A 236 4.56 -17.27 11.91
C ASP A 236 4.08 -17.14 10.47
N LYS A 237 4.33 -18.15 9.66
CA LYS A 237 4.07 -18.21 8.23
C LYS A 237 3.07 -19.30 7.89
N ILE A 238 2.18 -19.03 6.95
CA ILE A 238 1.25 -20.00 6.39
C ILE A 238 1.89 -20.63 5.15
N PRO A 239 2.19 -21.93 5.13
CA PRO A 239 2.90 -22.57 4.02
C PRO A 239 1.95 -22.90 2.84
N LEU A 240 1.28 -21.88 2.31
CA LEU A 240 0.23 -22.02 1.30
C LEU A 240 0.71 -22.72 0.03
N VAL A 241 1.87 -22.32 -0.50
CA VAL A 241 2.41 -22.89 -1.74
C VAL A 241 2.68 -24.40 -1.60
N LYS A 242 3.17 -24.84 -0.43
CA LYS A 242 3.31 -26.26 -0.12
C LYS A 242 1.97 -26.98 -0.18
N ILE A 243 0.92 -26.42 0.42
CA ILE A 243 -0.43 -26.96 0.46
C ILE A 243 -1.02 -27.07 -0.94
N LEU A 244 -0.84 -26.04 -1.76
CA LEU A 244 -1.29 -26.06 -3.16
C LEU A 244 -0.60 -27.16 -3.96
N ARG A 245 0.70 -27.38 -3.78
CA ARG A 245 1.45 -28.47 -4.43
C ARG A 245 0.98 -29.86 -3.97
N GLU A 246 0.79 -30.04 -2.68
CA GLU A 246 0.31 -31.29 -2.07
C GLU A 246 -1.16 -31.59 -2.41
N SER A 247 -1.86 -30.64 -3.03
CA SER A 247 -3.22 -30.90 -3.55
C SER A 247 -3.26 -31.96 -4.65
N GLY A 248 -2.14 -32.15 -5.36
CA GLY A 248 -2.04 -33.03 -6.52
C GLY A 248 -2.70 -32.45 -7.79
N VAL A 249 -3.15 -31.19 -7.74
CA VAL A 249 -3.74 -30.51 -8.90
C VAL A 249 -2.60 -29.91 -9.75
N PRO A 250 -2.59 -30.16 -11.08
CA PRO A 250 -1.62 -29.54 -11.98
C PRO A 250 -1.65 -28.01 -11.88
N GLN A 251 -0.48 -27.39 -11.85
CA GLN A 251 -0.35 -25.92 -11.78
C GLN A 251 -0.93 -25.19 -13.01
N THR A 252 -1.21 -25.94 -14.09
CA THR A 252 -1.94 -25.44 -15.27
C THR A 252 -3.41 -25.14 -14.97
N ASP A 253 -3.97 -25.72 -13.93
CA ASP A 253 -5.40 -25.68 -13.65
C ASP A 253 -5.80 -24.57 -12.68
N TYR A 254 -4.82 -23.85 -12.12
CA TYR A 254 -5.01 -22.69 -11.25
C TYR A 254 -3.87 -21.70 -11.35
N SER A 255 -4.13 -20.45 -10.97
CA SER A 255 -3.13 -19.40 -10.77
C SER A 255 -3.25 -18.84 -9.37
N TYR A 256 -2.16 -18.32 -8.82
CA TYR A 256 -2.19 -17.57 -7.59
C TYR A 256 -1.23 -16.38 -7.64
N TYR A 257 -1.51 -15.40 -6.84
CA TYR A 257 -0.59 -14.32 -6.50
C TYR A 257 -0.48 -14.27 -4.98
N CYS A 258 0.69 -14.59 -4.47
CA CYS A 258 0.97 -14.67 -3.04
C CYS A 258 1.64 -13.38 -2.58
N GLU A 259 0.91 -12.57 -1.83
CA GLU A 259 1.40 -11.42 -1.09
C GLU A 259 1.58 -11.79 0.39
N LEU A 260 1.97 -10.84 1.22
CA LEU A 260 2.25 -11.16 2.62
C LEU A 260 0.98 -11.44 3.42
N ALA A 261 0.01 -10.51 3.43
CA ALA A 261 -1.24 -10.66 4.17
C ALA A 261 -2.36 -11.29 3.34
N CYS A 262 -2.25 -11.28 2.02
CA CYS A 262 -3.29 -11.74 1.12
C CYS A 262 -2.71 -12.62 0.02
N THR A 263 -3.36 -13.75 -0.24
CA THR A 263 -3.12 -14.51 -1.47
C THR A 263 -4.39 -14.55 -2.28
N ARG A 264 -4.24 -14.32 -3.58
CA ARG A 264 -5.34 -14.33 -4.55
C ARG A 264 -5.23 -15.56 -5.43
N LEU A 265 -6.38 -16.21 -5.71
CA LEU A 265 -6.47 -17.46 -6.45
C LEU A 265 -7.46 -17.32 -7.60
N TRP A 266 -7.11 -17.96 -8.72
CA TRP A 266 -7.98 -18.16 -9.88
C TRP A 266 -7.97 -19.63 -10.26
N PHE A 267 -9.14 -20.20 -10.49
CA PHE A 267 -9.28 -21.57 -10.95
C PHE A 267 -9.63 -21.62 -12.43
N HIS A 268 -8.89 -22.43 -13.20
CA HIS A 268 -9.08 -22.58 -14.63
C HIS A 268 -9.92 -23.84 -14.95
N THR A 269 -10.06 -24.74 -13.98
CA THR A 269 -10.88 -25.94 -14.08
C THR A 269 -11.72 -26.14 -12.83
N GLU A 270 -12.93 -26.66 -13.02
CA GLU A 270 -13.82 -26.98 -11.91
C GLU A 270 -13.23 -28.08 -11.00
N ARG A 271 -12.44 -29.00 -11.57
CA ARG A 271 -11.70 -30.01 -10.82
C ARG A 271 -10.73 -29.34 -9.83
N ALA A 272 -9.97 -28.34 -10.27
CA ALA A 272 -9.04 -27.64 -9.39
C ALA A 272 -9.78 -26.96 -8.23
N ARG A 273 -10.87 -26.25 -8.53
CA ARG A 273 -11.71 -25.60 -7.51
C ARG A 273 -12.22 -26.60 -6.48
N LYS A 274 -12.87 -27.68 -6.92
CA LYS A 274 -13.43 -28.73 -6.03
C LYS A 274 -12.37 -29.45 -5.18
N THR A 275 -11.12 -29.50 -5.66
CA THR A 275 -10.04 -30.17 -4.94
C THR A 275 -9.34 -29.25 -3.96
N ILE A 276 -9.10 -27.99 -4.33
CA ILE A 276 -8.28 -27.05 -3.56
C ILE A 276 -9.12 -26.31 -2.52
N VAL A 277 -10.30 -25.79 -2.87
CA VAL A 277 -11.12 -24.98 -1.95
C VAL A 277 -11.40 -25.66 -0.61
N PRO A 278 -11.81 -26.95 -0.55
CA PRO A 278 -12.03 -27.61 0.74
C PRO A 278 -10.77 -27.74 1.61
N LYS A 279 -9.59 -27.85 0.99
CA LYS A 279 -8.31 -27.88 1.71
C LYS A 279 -7.98 -26.51 2.28
N LEU A 280 -8.25 -25.45 1.52
CA LEU A 280 -8.02 -24.07 1.96
C LEU A 280 -8.97 -23.65 3.09
N GLN A 281 -10.21 -24.13 3.09
CA GLN A 281 -11.19 -23.90 4.16
C GLN A 281 -10.76 -24.51 5.51
N GLN A 282 -9.86 -25.50 5.48
CA GLN A 282 -9.33 -26.14 6.69
C GLN A 282 -8.07 -25.46 7.23
N LEU A 283 -7.54 -24.44 6.52
CA LEU A 283 -6.38 -23.71 6.99
C LEU A 283 -6.70 -22.93 8.25
N ARG A 284 -5.71 -22.91 9.16
CA ARG A 284 -5.76 -22.08 10.36
C ARG A 284 -5.05 -20.77 10.12
N ASN A 285 -5.39 -19.77 10.92
CA ASN A 285 -4.76 -18.45 10.92
C ASN A 285 -4.95 -17.69 9.59
N CYS A 286 -6.02 -17.98 8.88
CA CYS A 286 -6.45 -17.24 7.69
C CYS A 286 -7.92 -17.53 7.39
N SER A 287 -8.53 -16.62 6.66
CA SER A 287 -9.88 -16.73 6.12
C SER A 287 -9.85 -16.90 4.61
N LEU A 288 -10.62 -17.84 4.07
CA LEU A 288 -10.85 -17.98 2.63
C LEU A 288 -12.16 -17.27 2.28
N LEU A 289 -12.07 -16.25 1.44
CA LEU A 289 -13.22 -15.46 0.98
C LEU A 289 -13.36 -15.56 -0.54
N HIS A 290 -14.56 -15.77 -1.02
CA HIS A 290 -14.88 -15.60 -2.44
C HIS A 290 -14.92 -14.09 -2.77
N PHE A 291 -14.69 -13.69 -4.02
CA PHE A 291 -14.63 -12.26 -4.38
C PHE A 291 -15.93 -11.51 -4.01
N SER A 292 -17.10 -12.17 -4.06
CA SER A 292 -18.36 -11.56 -3.63
C SER A 292 -18.43 -11.28 -2.12
N GLU A 293 -17.68 -12.01 -1.29
CA GLU A 293 -17.63 -11.79 0.16
C GLU A 293 -16.72 -10.62 0.52
N MET A 294 -15.83 -10.22 -0.39
CA MET A 294 -14.98 -9.04 -0.22
C MET A 294 -15.77 -7.72 -0.24
N HIS A 295 -17.03 -7.74 -0.66
CA HIS A 295 -17.92 -6.57 -0.61
C HIS A 295 -18.07 -6.01 0.80
N GLN A 296 -18.11 -6.84 1.83
CA GLN A 296 -18.15 -6.41 3.23
C GLN A 296 -16.92 -5.62 3.68
N HIS A 297 -15.83 -5.69 2.91
CA HIS A 297 -14.58 -4.97 3.11
C HIS A 297 -14.40 -3.82 2.09
N HIS A 298 -15.45 -3.41 1.42
CA HIS A 298 -15.47 -2.38 0.38
C HIS A 298 -14.62 -2.71 -0.88
N ILE A 299 -14.38 -3.99 -1.13
CA ILE A 299 -13.73 -4.49 -2.33
C ILE A 299 -14.81 -5.15 -3.20
N CYS A 300 -15.50 -4.33 -3.98
CA CYS A 300 -16.75 -4.69 -4.67
C CYS A 300 -16.56 -4.88 -6.18
N PHE A 301 -15.58 -5.68 -6.61
CA PHE A 301 -15.41 -5.97 -8.03
C PHE A 301 -16.45 -6.99 -8.50
N ASP A 302 -17.02 -6.75 -9.70
CA ASP A 302 -18.02 -7.64 -10.31
C ASP A 302 -17.39 -8.84 -11.03
N ASP A 303 -16.07 -8.87 -11.14
CA ASP A 303 -15.32 -9.91 -11.81
C ASP A 303 -14.13 -10.38 -10.99
N ALA A 304 -13.52 -11.47 -11.41
CA ALA A 304 -12.37 -12.06 -10.75
C ALA A 304 -11.01 -11.48 -11.20
N ARG A 305 -10.96 -10.22 -11.70
CA ARG A 305 -9.69 -9.64 -12.20
C ARG A 305 -8.60 -9.56 -11.13
N PHE A 306 -8.98 -9.36 -9.88
CA PHE A 306 -8.05 -9.35 -8.76
C PHE A 306 -7.98 -10.68 -8.00
N GLY A 307 -8.86 -11.63 -8.27
CA GLY A 307 -8.93 -12.95 -7.66
C GLY A 307 -10.35 -13.51 -7.65
N GLU A 308 -10.50 -14.81 -7.84
CA GLU A 308 -11.77 -15.49 -7.62
C GLU A 308 -11.96 -15.80 -6.14
N TYR A 309 -10.86 -16.17 -5.46
CA TYR A 309 -10.79 -16.36 -4.02
C TYR A 309 -9.63 -15.56 -3.44
N TYR A 310 -9.85 -15.08 -2.25
CA TYR A 310 -8.88 -14.36 -1.43
C TYR A 310 -8.62 -15.17 -0.17
N ILE A 311 -7.36 -15.44 0.12
CA ILE A 311 -6.94 -16.01 1.39
C ILE A 311 -6.32 -14.87 2.18
N MET A 312 -7.02 -14.42 3.22
CA MET A 312 -6.59 -13.33 4.08
C MET A 312 -5.95 -13.92 5.34
N ALA A 313 -4.68 -13.62 5.58
CA ALA A 313 -4.00 -14.04 6.80
C ALA A 313 -4.61 -13.35 8.03
N ASP A 314 -4.62 -14.05 9.16
CA ASP A 314 -4.92 -13.43 10.45
C ASP A 314 -3.73 -12.58 10.91
N PRO A 315 -3.95 -11.52 11.71
CA PRO A 315 -2.87 -10.67 12.21
C PRO A 315 -1.77 -11.45 12.92
N GLY A 316 -0.53 -11.14 12.56
CA GLY A 316 0.65 -11.88 13.03
C GLY A 316 1.05 -13.07 12.15
N PHE A 317 0.27 -13.39 11.12
CA PHE A 317 0.61 -14.42 10.15
C PHE A 317 0.81 -13.83 8.76
N ILE A 318 1.69 -14.45 7.98
CA ILE A 318 1.94 -14.06 6.59
C ILE A 318 2.01 -15.29 5.69
N PHE A 319 1.72 -15.10 4.40
CA PHE A 319 2.01 -16.09 3.39
C PHE A 319 3.48 -15.98 2.96
N PHE A 320 4.09 -17.11 2.76
CA PHE A 320 5.45 -17.12 2.25
C PHE A 320 5.40 -17.01 0.72
N PRO A 321 5.89 -15.91 0.11
CA PRO A 321 5.67 -15.65 -1.30
C PRO A 321 6.56 -16.44 -2.26
N HIS A 322 7.50 -17.30 -1.77
CA HIS A 322 8.57 -17.78 -2.61
C HIS A 322 8.38 -19.19 -3.14
N ASP A 323 8.27 -19.26 -4.45
CA ASP A 323 8.44 -20.45 -5.26
C ASP A 323 9.81 -20.55 -5.95
N PHE A 324 10.80 -19.80 -5.52
CA PHE A 324 12.18 -19.92 -6.02
C PHE A 324 12.88 -21.18 -5.54
N TYR A 325 12.19 -22.31 -5.58
CA TYR A 325 12.76 -23.61 -5.23
C TYR A 325 13.51 -24.29 -6.39
N GLN A 326 13.72 -23.59 -7.50
CA GLN A 326 14.56 -24.11 -8.57
C GLN A 326 16.02 -23.88 -8.21
N PRO A 327 16.87 -24.95 -8.19
CA PRO A 327 18.29 -24.85 -7.80
C PRO A 327 19.07 -23.80 -8.58
N LEU A 328 18.77 -23.63 -9.89
CA LEU A 328 19.41 -22.63 -10.74
C LEU A 328 18.96 -21.20 -10.43
N ALA A 329 17.71 -20.98 -10.06
CA ALA A 329 17.26 -19.69 -9.56
C ALA A 329 17.97 -19.33 -8.24
N ASN A 330 18.17 -20.32 -7.36
CA ASN A 330 18.90 -20.16 -6.12
C ASN A 330 20.38 -19.80 -6.34
N LEU A 331 21.04 -20.44 -7.31
CA LEU A 331 22.41 -20.10 -7.69
C LEU A 331 22.51 -18.66 -8.20
N TYR A 332 21.57 -18.25 -9.06
CA TYR A 332 21.50 -16.89 -9.58
C TYR A 332 21.24 -15.86 -8.47
N LEU A 333 20.31 -16.15 -7.56
CA LEU A 333 20.02 -15.30 -6.42
C LEU A 333 21.17 -15.22 -5.42
N GLY A 334 22.08 -16.22 -5.42
CA GLY A 334 23.34 -16.19 -4.67
C GLY A 334 24.27 -15.03 -5.07
N LEU A 335 24.06 -14.42 -6.24
CA LEU A 335 24.80 -13.23 -6.70
C LEU A 335 24.26 -11.91 -6.11
N PHE A 336 23.10 -11.92 -5.50
CA PHE A 336 22.55 -10.75 -4.84
C PHE A 336 23.19 -10.51 -3.48
N GLY A 337 23.18 -9.26 -3.01
CA GLY A 337 23.67 -8.90 -1.69
C GLY A 337 22.92 -9.63 -0.55
N PRO A 338 23.54 -9.73 0.65
CA PRO A 338 22.94 -10.46 1.78
C PRO A 338 21.50 -10.06 2.12
N SER A 339 21.18 -8.77 2.05
CA SER A 339 19.85 -8.24 2.31
C SER A 339 18.83 -8.74 1.30
N GLN A 340 19.16 -8.76 0.02
CA GLN A 340 18.27 -9.26 -1.03
C GLN A 340 18.14 -10.78 -1.00
N ARG A 341 19.22 -11.51 -0.69
CA ARG A 341 19.15 -12.97 -0.47
C ARG A 341 18.24 -13.32 0.69
N SER A 342 18.36 -12.61 1.80
CA SER A 342 17.52 -12.79 2.97
C SER A 342 16.04 -12.55 2.63
N ARG A 343 15.73 -11.57 1.77
CA ARG A 343 14.36 -11.31 1.29
C ARG A 343 13.78 -12.47 0.49
N ILE A 344 14.59 -13.19 -0.27
CA ILE A 344 14.14 -14.25 -1.17
C ILE A 344 14.11 -15.61 -0.47
N PHE A 345 15.15 -15.95 0.30
CA PHE A 345 15.27 -17.28 0.91
C PHE A 345 14.66 -17.38 2.32
N ASN A 346 14.69 -16.31 3.04
CA ASN A 346 14.13 -16.23 4.38
C ASN A 346 13.67 -14.80 4.62
N PRO A 347 12.56 -14.39 4.05
CA PRO A 347 12.04 -13.05 4.29
C PRO A 347 11.76 -12.95 5.78
N ILE A 348 12.66 -12.26 6.46
CA ILE A 348 12.52 -11.91 7.85
C ILE A 348 11.62 -10.68 7.91
N HIS A 349 10.41 -10.78 7.38
CA HIS A 349 9.39 -9.79 7.67
C HIS A 349 9.10 -9.87 9.16
N ARG A 350 9.37 -8.78 9.84
CA ARG A 350 9.13 -8.61 11.28
C ARG A 350 7.79 -7.95 11.54
N GLY A 351 7.38 -7.05 10.67
CA GLY A 351 6.08 -6.39 10.69
C GLY A 351 5.32 -6.60 9.39
N ASN A 352 4.00 -6.58 9.47
CA ASN A 352 3.13 -6.63 8.32
C ASN A 352 1.78 -5.96 8.59
N HIS A 353 1.11 -5.54 7.52
CA HIS A 353 -0.21 -4.91 7.48
C HIS A 353 -1.02 -5.44 6.28
N GLY A 354 -2.19 -4.86 6.03
CA GLY A 354 -3.08 -5.27 4.93
C GLY A 354 -3.96 -6.46 5.29
N TYR A 355 -4.18 -6.69 6.58
CA TYR A 355 -5.13 -7.65 7.12
C TYR A 355 -6.58 -7.17 6.95
N LEU A 356 -7.55 -7.92 7.44
CA LEU A 356 -8.93 -7.46 7.45
C LEU A 356 -9.10 -6.23 8.36
N SER A 357 -9.84 -5.24 7.89
CA SER A 357 -9.92 -3.87 8.42
C SER A 357 -10.44 -3.72 9.86
N HIS A 358 -10.95 -4.81 10.48
CA HIS A 358 -11.41 -4.78 11.88
C HIS A 358 -10.27 -4.85 12.91
N HIS A 359 -9.04 -5.20 12.49
CA HIS A 359 -7.91 -5.30 13.40
C HIS A 359 -7.37 -3.92 13.78
N PRO A 360 -6.90 -3.70 15.03
CA PRO A 360 -6.34 -2.41 15.46
C PRO A 360 -5.17 -1.91 14.63
N SER A 361 -4.30 -2.79 14.09
CA SER A 361 -3.19 -2.39 13.20
C SER A 361 -3.65 -1.84 11.85
N GLU A 362 -4.91 -2.07 11.48
CA GLU A 362 -5.52 -1.57 10.25
C GLU A 362 -6.29 -0.27 10.50
N LYS A 363 -5.79 0.53 11.44
CA LYS A 363 -6.32 1.86 11.76
C LYS A 363 -5.26 2.92 11.51
N GLY A 364 -5.65 3.93 10.78
CA GLY A 364 -4.84 5.11 10.55
C GLY A 364 -5.29 6.30 11.39
N LEU A 365 -4.66 7.43 11.18
CA LEU A 365 -4.98 8.69 11.85
C LEU A 365 -4.92 9.88 10.89
N LEU A 366 -5.72 10.88 11.19
CA LEU A 366 -5.67 12.21 10.58
C LEU A 366 -5.63 13.27 11.67
N VAL A 367 -4.66 14.16 11.61
CA VAL A 367 -4.59 15.35 12.47
C VAL A 367 -4.43 16.57 11.59
N LEU A 368 -5.36 17.50 11.68
CA LEU A 368 -5.31 18.81 11.01
C LEU A 368 -4.82 19.86 11.99
N ALA A 369 -3.64 20.41 11.76
CA ALA A 369 -3.01 21.39 12.65
C ALA A 369 -3.58 22.81 12.43
N ASP A 370 -4.87 22.99 12.70
CA ASP A 370 -5.59 24.27 12.62
C ASP A 370 -6.58 24.37 13.78
N ASP A 371 -6.34 25.31 14.70
CA ASP A 371 -7.18 25.51 15.90
C ASP A 371 -8.58 26.01 15.57
N GLY A 372 -8.77 26.62 14.42
CA GLY A 372 -10.05 27.15 13.96
C GLY A 372 -10.99 26.08 13.36
N VAL A 373 -10.49 24.84 13.18
CA VAL A 373 -11.22 23.78 12.49
C VAL A 373 -11.33 22.56 13.37
N LYS A 374 -12.56 22.11 13.59
CA LYS A 374 -12.83 20.89 14.37
C LYS A 374 -13.56 19.87 13.51
N PRO A 375 -13.06 18.64 13.41
CA PRO A 375 -13.81 17.55 12.79
C PRO A 375 -15.16 17.33 13.46
N ASN A 376 -16.18 17.07 12.68
CA ASN A 376 -17.55 16.81 13.15
C ASN A 376 -17.77 15.36 13.60
N ARG A 377 -16.78 14.48 13.40
CA ARG A 377 -16.79 13.07 13.82
C ARG A 377 -15.37 12.60 14.15
N LYS A 378 -15.29 11.56 15.00
CA LYS A 378 -14.01 11.02 15.49
C LYS A 378 -13.42 9.91 14.61
N THR A 379 -14.20 9.41 13.66
CA THR A 379 -13.81 8.33 12.75
C THR A 379 -14.15 8.68 11.32
N MET A 380 -13.37 8.21 10.37
CA MET A 380 -13.59 8.37 8.94
C MET A 380 -13.13 7.14 8.17
N SER A 381 -13.60 6.99 6.93
CA SER A 381 -13.07 6.03 5.97
C SER A 381 -11.96 6.68 5.14
N LEU A 382 -11.10 5.88 4.51
CA LEU A 382 -10.06 6.39 3.60
C LEU A 382 -10.60 7.33 2.53
N ILE A 383 -11.77 7.01 1.96
CA ILE A 383 -12.41 7.80 0.90
C ILE A 383 -12.86 9.20 1.38
N ASP A 384 -12.99 9.40 2.68
CA ASP A 384 -13.41 10.68 3.27
C ASP A 384 -12.27 11.71 3.27
N PHE A 385 -11.02 11.26 3.05
CA PHE A 385 -9.86 12.15 3.03
C PHE A 385 -9.96 13.21 1.95
N ALA A 386 -10.16 12.83 0.68
CA ALA A 386 -10.21 13.78 -0.43
C ALA A 386 -11.29 14.87 -0.25
N PRO A 387 -12.56 14.53 0.03
CA PRO A 387 -13.57 15.56 0.26
C PRO A 387 -13.30 16.41 1.51
N THR A 388 -12.66 15.88 2.54
CA THR A 388 -12.25 16.64 3.73
C THR A 388 -11.21 17.70 3.37
N ILE A 389 -10.19 17.34 2.63
CA ILE A 389 -9.14 18.27 2.18
C ILE A 389 -9.70 19.33 1.23
N LEU A 390 -10.55 18.94 0.27
CA LEU A 390 -11.20 19.88 -0.64
C LEU A 390 -12.09 20.88 0.10
N THR A 391 -12.87 20.40 1.07
CA THR A 391 -13.68 21.27 1.94
C THR A 391 -12.80 22.24 2.70
N TYR A 392 -11.71 21.79 3.30
CA TYR A 392 -10.77 22.64 4.02
C TYR A 392 -10.20 23.74 3.12
N LEU A 393 -9.79 23.41 1.91
CA LEU A 393 -9.22 24.34 0.93
C LEU A 393 -10.26 25.27 0.28
N GLY A 394 -11.56 25.12 0.59
CA GLY A 394 -12.63 25.84 -0.06
C GLY A 394 -12.79 25.48 -1.55
N ALA A 395 -12.33 24.31 -1.95
CA ALA A 395 -12.48 23.79 -3.30
C ALA A 395 -13.77 22.95 -3.42
N GLY A 396 -14.38 22.96 -4.59
CA GLY A 396 -15.57 22.15 -4.84
C GLY A 396 -15.27 20.66 -4.83
N THR A 397 -16.09 19.87 -4.13
CA THR A 397 -16.02 18.42 -4.17
C THR A 397 -16.81 17.90 -5.36
N PRO A 398 -16.22 17.09 -6.27
CA PRO A 398 -16.92 16.48 -7.38
C PRO A 398 -18.10 15.63 -6.92
N SER A 399 -19.20 15.68 -7.65
CA SER A 399 -20.43 14.95 -7.31
C SER A 399 -20.27 13.41 -7.40
N ASN A 400 -19.27 12.94 -8.11
CA ASN A 400 -18.93 11.52 -8.23
C ASN A 400 -17.96 11.02 -7.15
N MET A 401 -17.48 11.86 -6.23
CA MET A 401 -16.80 11.39 -5.02
C MET A 401 -17.82 10.82 -4.04
N THR A 402 -17.61 9.59 -3.59
CA THR A 402 -18.51 8.89 -2.66
C THR A 402 -18.16 9.14 -1.19
N GLY A 403 -16.92 9.53 -0.90
CA GLY A 403 -16.49 9.96 0.42
C GLY A 403 -17.17 11.24 0.91
N ARG A 404 -17.14 11.47 2.22
CA ARG A 404 -17.79 12.62 2.87
C ARG A 404 -16.82 13.35 3.77
N SER A 405 -16.79 14.67 3.67
CA SER A 405 -15.98 15.51 4.55
C SER A 405 -16.31 15.28 6.03
N VAL A 406 -15.30 15.30 6.88
CA VAL A 406 -15.41 15.32 8.33
C VAL A 406 -15.33 16.73 8.93
N LEU A 407 -15.37 17.76 8.07
CA LEU A 407 -15.36 19.16 8.46
C LEU A 407 -16.72 19.80 8.26
#